data_2dad4611206031567b029a329084f7ed
#
_entry.id   2dad4611206031567b029a329084f7ed
#
_cell.length_a   1.000
_cell.length_b   1.000
_cell.length_c   1.000
_cell.angle_alpha   90.00
_cell.angle_beta   90.00
_cell.angle_gamma   90.00
#
_symmetry.space_group_name_H-M   'P 1'
#
loop_
_entity.id
_entity.type
_entity.pdbx_description
1 polymer ?
#
loop_
_entity_poly.entity_id
_entity_poly.type
_entity_poly.pdbx_seq_one_letter_code
_entity_poly.pdbx_strand_id
1 'polypeptide(L)'
;MYQISQTHKGATGLNNLGNTCFMNAAVQCVSNTWPLTQYFIGGLYRFELNRSNPLGMRGHIAQRYGELVKDLWSGTSRTLAPLRLRWTIGKYAPRFNGFQQHDSQELLSFLLDGLHEDLNRVHDKPYVELKDSDGRPDDVVAEE
;
A
#
# COMPACT_ATOMS: atom_id res chain seq x y z
N MET A 1 -11.33 -32.11 17.42
CA MET A 1 -11.63 -31.70 17.00
C MET A 1 -11.84 -30.65 16.33
N TYR A 2 -11.83 -29.87 16.03
CA TYR A 2 -12.12 -29.04 15.34
C TYR A 2 -11.25 -28.19 14.80
N GLN A 3 -10.44 -28.20 14.41
CA GLN A 3 -9.50 -27.44 13.69
C GLN A 3 -9.79 -27.27 12.25
N ILE A 4 -10.80 -27.90 11.80
CA ILE A 4 -11.25 -27.82 10.43
C ILE A 4 -11.57 -26.41 10.00
N SER A 5 -11.95 -25.56 10.96
CA SER A 5 -12.31 -24.19 10.66
C SER A 5 -11.11 -23.25 10.54
N GLN A 6 -9.90 -23.70 10.88
CA GLN A 6 -8.73 -22.84 10.77
C GLN A 6 -8.31 -22.70 9.32
N THR A 7 -8.17 -21.44 8.91
CA THR A 7 -7.64 -21.10 7.60
C THR A 7 -6.12 -21.03 7.65
N HIS A 8 -5.45 -21.53 6.63
CA HIS A 8 -4.01 -21.37 6.53
C HIS A 8 -3.67 -19.85 6.49
N LYS A 9 -2.63 -19.50 7.20
CA LYS A 9 -2.17 -18.10 7.21
C LYS A 9 -1.83 -17.67 5.80
N GLY A 10 -2.31 -16.49 5.41
CA GLY A 10 -2.12 -15.98 4.08
C GLY A 10 -3.09 -16.49 3.03
N ALA A 11 -3.97 -17.42 3.39
CA ALA A 11 -4.96 -17.97 2.45
C ALA A 11 -6.34 -17.33 2.58
N THR A 12 -6.50 -16.33 3.48
CA THR A 12 -7.76 -15.61 3.63
C THR A 12 -8.07 -14.81 2.38
N GLY A 13 -9.29 -14.95 1.87
CA GLY A 13 -9.76 -14.22 0.70
C GLY A 13 -10.27 -12.83 1.06
N LEU A 14 -10.38 -11.98 0.06
CA LEU A 14 -10.95 -10.65 0.19
C LEU A 14 -12.31 -10.60 -0.51
N ASN A 15 -13.32 -10.09 0.19
CA ASN A 15 -14.65 -9.95 -0.36
C ASN A 15 -14.67 -8.88 -1.44
N ASN A 16 -15.41 -9.15 -2.52
CA ASN A 16 -15.66 -8.16 -3.55
C ASN A 16 -16.73 -7.18 -3.04
N LEU A 17 -16.37 -5.91 -2.96
CA LEU A 17 -17.25 -4.84 -2.47
C LEU A 17 -17.97 -4.13 -3.62
N GLY A 18 -18.12 -4.80 -4.76
CA GLY A 18 -18.66 -4.22 -5.98
C GLY A 18 -17.54 -3.64 -6.85
N ASN A 19 -17.19 -4.34 -7.90
CA ASN A 19 -16.13 -3.95 -8.84
C ASN A 19 -14.80 -3.60 -8.17
N THR A 20 -14.45 -4.26 -7.05
CA THR A 20 -13.18 -4.06 -6.36
C THR A 20 -12.20 -5.22 -6.60
N CYS A 21 -12.44 -6.07 -7.57
CA CYS A 21 -11.54 -7.19 -7.84
C CYS A 21 -10.13 -6.71 -8.21
N PHE A 22 -10.00 -5.56 -8.85
CA PHE A 22 -8.70 -4.96 -9.18
C PHE A 22 -7.91 -4.63 -7.90
N MET A 23 -8.58 -4.10 -6.89
CA MET A 23 -7.96 -3.80 -5.59
C MET A 23 -7.60 -5.08 -4.85
N ASN A 24 -8.53 -6.02 -4.81
CA ASN A 24 -8.31 -7.28 -4.11
C ASN A 24 -7.14 -8.06 -4.70
N ALA A 25 -7.02 -8.07 -6.04
CA ALA A 25 -5.90 -8.72 -6.70
C ALA A 25 -4.57 -8.08 -6.32
N ALA A 26 -4.50 -6.74 -6.36
CA ALA A 26 -3.29 -6.02 -5.99
C ALA A 26 -2.90 -6.25 -4.53
N VAL A 27 -3.85 -6.17 -3.62
CA VAL A 27 -3.62 -6.38 -2.19
C VAL A 27 -3.14 -7.80 -1.91
N GLN A 28 -3.75 -8.81 -2.55
CA GLN A 28 -3.33 -10.20 -2.34
C GLN A 28 -1.91 -10.44 -2.85
N CYS A 29 -1.54 -9.84 -3.98
CA CYS A 29 -0.18 -9.96 -4.49
C CYS A 29 0.84 -9.36 -3.52
N VAL A 30 0.58 -8.17 -3.01
CA VAL A 30 1.49 -7.50 -2.06
C VAL A 30 1.53 -8.26 -0.75
N SER A 31 0.38 -8.72 -0.25
CA SER A 31 0.28 -9.49 1.00
C SER A 31 1.06 -10.80 0.94
N ASN A 32 1.20 -11.41 -0.23
CA ASN A 32 1.95 -12.63 -0.39
C ASN A 32 3.43 -12.41 -0.69
N THR A 33 3.90 -11.18 -0.65
CA THR A 33 5.31 -10.83 -0.67
C THR A 33 5.83 -10.89 0.77
N TRP A 34 6.41 -12.03 1.16
CA TRP A 34 6.66 -12.35 2.56
C TRP A 34 7.54 -11.35 3.31
N PRO A 35 8.65 -10.86 2.77
CA PRO A 35 9.46 -9.91 3.54
C PRO A 35 8.71 -8.64 3.91
N LEU A 36 7.89 -8.12 3.00
CA LEU A 36 7.07 -6.94 3.27
C LEU A 36 5.96 -7.25 4.27
N THR A 37 5.29 -8.38 4.11
CA THR A 37 4.24 -8.81 5.01
C THR A 37 4.78 -9.03 6.42
N GLN A 38 5.96 -9.61 6.55
CA GLN A 38 6.62 -9.81 7.83
C GLN A 38 6.86 -8.49 8.55
N TYR A 39 7.27 -7.48 7.81
CA TYR A 39 7.48 -6.13 8.36
C TYR A 39 6.17 -5.58 8.96
N PHE A 40 5.05 -5.73 8.26
CA PHE A 40 3.76 -5.25 8.77
C PHE A 40 3.25 -6.07 9.94
N ILE A 41 3.36 -7.39 9.88
CA ILE A 41 2.91 -8.27 10.97
C ILE A 41 3.69 -7.98 12.25
N GLY A 42 4.98 -7.68 12.14
CA GLY A 42 5.83 -7.36 13.28
C GLY A 42 5.43 -6.09 14.00
N GLY A 43 4.66 -5.21 13.37
CA GLY A 43 4.13 -4.01 14.01
C GLY A 43 5.08 -2.84 14.04
N LEU A 44 6.29 -2.96 13.57
CA LEU A 44 7.26 -1.86 13.56
C LEU A 44 6.79 -0.68 12.73
N TYR A 45 5.99 -0.93 11.70
CA TYR A 45 5.49 0.13 10.83
C TYR A 45 4.77 1.22 11.62
N ARG A 46 4.12 0.89 12.74
CA ARG A 46 3.38 1.85 13.55
C ARG A 46 4.26 2.98 14.08
N PHE A 47 5.52 2.67 14.35
CA PHE A 47 6.49 3.64 14.85
C PHE A 47 7.19 4.39 13.72
N GLU A 48 7.03 3.93 12.48
CA GLU A 48 7.67 4.51 11.32
C GLU A 48 6.73 5.30 10.42
N LEU A 49 5.45 5.44 10.81
CA LEU A 49 4.48 6.20 10.04
C LEU A 49 4.92 7.65 9.91
N ASN A 50 5.05 8.11 8.67
CA ASN A 50 5.43 9.48 8.37
C ASN A 50 4.16 10.29 8.08
N ARG A 51 3.74 11.08 9.05
CA ARG A 51 2.51 11.85 8.95
C ARG A 51 2.72 13.26 8.41
N SER A 52 3.98 13.69 8.29
CA SER A 52 4.34 15.04 7.88
C SER A 52 4.79 15.14 6.43
N ASN A 53 5.05 14.02 5.76
CA ASN A 53 5.51 14.04 4.38
C ASN A 53 4.42 14.57 3.45
N PRO A 54 4.66 15.69 2.75
CA PRO A 54 3.63 16.25 1.86
C PRO A 54 3.31 15.35 0.66
N LEU A 55 4.22 14.44 0.30
CA LEU A 55 4.01 13.48 -0.77
C LEU A 55 3.26 12.25 -0.30
N GLY A 56 3.10 12.07 0.99
CA GLY A 56 2.41 10.93 1.58
C GLY A 56 0.95 11.22 1.87
N MET A 57 0.30 10.25 2.50
CA MET A 57 -1.10 10.30 2.87
C MET A 57 -1.25 10.28 4.40
N ARG A 58 -0.40 10.99 5.07
CA ARG A 58 -0.37 11.14 6.54
C ARG A 58 -0.25 9.80 7.28
N GLY A 59 0.35 8.82 6.65
CA GLY A 59 0.48 7.48 7.20
C GLY A 59 -0.78 6.63 7.13
N HIS A 60 -1.87 7.15 6.59
CA HIS A 60 -3.17 6.46 6.59
C HIS A 60 -3.16 5.20 5.74
N ILE A 61 -2.55 5.26 4.54
CA ILE A 61 -2.50 4.07 3.66
C ILE A 61 -1.70 2.96 4.32
N ALA A 62 -0.53 3.28 4.86
CA ALA A 62 0.30 2.28 5.53
C ALA A 62 -0.40 1.71 6.77
N GLN A 63 -1.10 2.55 7.53
CA GLN A 63 -1.83 2.12 8.70
C GLN A 63 -2.96 1.16 8.34
N ARG A 64 -3.78 1.53 7.36
CA ARG A 64 -4.92 0.69 6.95
C ARG A 64 -4.47 -0.60 6.29
N TYR A 65 -3.41 -0.52 5.48
CA TYR A 65 -2.83 -1.73 4.88
C TYR A 65 -2.26 -2.66 5.95
N GLY A 66 -1.53 -2.13 6.92
CA GLY A 66 -0.97 -2.94 8.01
C GLY A 66 -2.04 -3.64 8.84
N GLU A 67 -3.13 -2.93 9.15
CA GLU A 67 -4.27 -3.52 9.86
C GLU A 67 -4.88 -4.68 9.07
N LEU A 68 -5.06 -4.48 7.76
CA LEU A 68 -5.63 -5.51 6.89
C LEU A 68 -4.72 -6.73 6.79
N VAL A 69 -3.42 -6.52 6.62
CA VAL A 69 -2.44 -7.61 6.52
C VAL A 69 -2.42 -8.43 7.80
N LYS A 70 -2.49 -7.78 8.95
CA LYS A 70 -2.57 -8.48 10.23
C LYS A 70 -3.77 -9.42 10.27
N ASP A 71 -4.92 -8.94 9.81
CA ASP A 71 -6.14 -9.75 9.78
C ASP A 71 -6.04 -10.87 8.74
N LEU A 72 -5.48 -10.58 7.56
CA LEU A 72 -5.32 -11.59 6.51
C LEU A 72 -4.45 -12.76 6.95
N TRP A 73 -3.45 -12.49 7.77
CA TRP A 73 -2.49 -13.51 8.21
C TRP A 73 -2.79 -14.05 9.60
N SER A 74 -3.92 -13.65 10.20
CA SER A 74 -4.32 -14.14 11.52
C SER A 74 -4.78 -15.59 11.51
N GLY A 75 -5.29 -16.07 10.36
CA GLY A 75 -5.83 -17.41 10.23
C GLY A 75 -7.19 -17.59 10.90
N THR A 76 -7.86 -16.50 11.30
CA THR A 76 -9.14 -16.56 12.02
C THR A 76 -10.36 -16.50 11.13
N SER A 77 -10.20 -16.04 9.88
CA SER A 77 -11.32 -15.87 8.96
C SER A 77 -10.97 -16.42 7.58
N ARG A 78 -11.98 -16.94 6.86
CA ARG A 78 -11.80 -17.37 5.48
C ARG A 78 -11.82 -16.20 4.51
N THR A 79 -12.61 -15.19 4.82
CA THR A 79 -12.73 -14.00 3.99
C THR A 79 -12.78 -12.76 4.87
N LEU A 80 -12.35 -11.63 4.33
CA LEU A 80 -12.38 -10.33 4.97
C LEU A 80 -12.91 -9.30 3.99
N ALA A 81 -13.59 -8.29 4.52
CA ALA A 81 -14.05 -7.14 3.75
C ALA A 81 -13.07 -5.98 3.97
N PRO A 82 -12.27 -5.57 2.96
CA PRO A 82 -11.25 -4.53 3.13
C PRO A 82 -11.85 -3.13 3.10
N LEU A 83 -12.79 -2.85 4.00
CA LEU A 83 -13.59 -1.63 3.98
C LEU A 83 -12.76 -0.38 4.29
N ARG A 84 -11.93 -0.44 5.31
CA ARG A 84 -11.15 0.73 5.74
C ARG A 84 -10.11 1.11 4.70
N LEU A 85 -9.43 0.11 4.14
CA LEU A 85 -8.44 0.36 3.09
C LEU A 85 -9.12 0.93 1.85
N ARG A 86 -10.25 0.35 1.43
CA ARG A 86 -11.01 0.83 0.28
C ARG A 86 -11.43 2.28 0.47
N TRP A 87 -11.96 2.61 1.64
CA TRP A 87 -12.38 3.97 1.94
C TRP A 87 -11.19 4.95 1.89
N THR A 88 -10.07 4.56 2.45
CA THR A 88 -8.87 5.40 2.46
C THR A 88 -8.32 5.61 1.05
N ILE A 89 -8.27 4.55 0.24
CA ILE A 89 -7.85 4.66 -1.15
C ILE A 89 -8.77 5.63 -1.90
N GLY A 90 -10.09 5.49 -1.73
CA GLY A 90 -11.04 6.37 -2.39
C GLY A 90 -10.94 7.83 -1.94
N LYS A 91 -10.54 8.06 -0.69
CA LYS A 91 -10.34 9.40 -0.17
C LYS A 91 -9.16 10.11 -0.84
N TYR A 92 -8.05 9.40 -0.99
CA TYR A 92 -6.82 10.00 -1.54
C TYR A 92 -6.71 9.86 -3.06
N ALA A 93 -7.43 8.92 -3.65
CA ALA A 93 -7.47 8.70 -5.09
C ALA A 93 -8.91 8.47 -5.55
N PRO A 94 -9.71 9.55 -5.68
CA PRO A 94 -11.12 9.42 -6.03
C PRO A 94 -11.38 8.69 -7.34
N ARG A 95 -10.38 8.60 -8.23
CA ARG A 95 -10.52 7.85 -9.48
C ARG A 95 -10.80 6.37 -9.26
N PHE A 96 -10.44 5.82 -8.09
CA PHE A 96 -10.73 4.43 -7.74
C PHE A 96 -12.07 4.28 -7.03
N ASN A 97 -12.78 5.38 -6.79
CA ASN A 97 -14.09 5.40 -6.17
C ASN A 97 -15.15 5.26 -7.27
N GLY A 98 -16.12 4.42 -7.06
CA GLY A 98 -17.21 4.27 -8.02
C GLY A 98 -17.31 2.83 -8.52
N PHE A 99 -18.12 2.64 -9.57
CA PHE A 99 -18.50 1.31 -10.02
C PHE A 99 -17.69 0.82 -11.22
N GLN A 100 -16.76 1.62 -11.74
CA GLN A 100 -15.95 1.22 -12.88
C GLN A 100 -14.78 0.37 -12.41
N GLN A 101 -14.45 -0.65 -13.19
CA GLN A 101 -13.25 -1.45 -12.98
C GLN A 101 -12.03 -0.64 -13.40
N HIS A 102 -10.96 -0.77 -12.63
CA HIS A 102 -9.68 -0.16 -12.94
C HIS A 102 -8.61 -1.23 -13.09
N ASP A 103 -7.49 -0.86 -13.72
CA ASP A 103 -6.36 -1.74 -13.86
C ASP A 103 -5.72 -2.00 -12.49
N SER A 104 -5.53 -3.26 -12.16
CA SER A 104 -4.85 -3.66 -10.93
C SER A 104 -3.44 -3.09 -10.83
N GLN A 105 -2.78 -2.90 -11.98
CA GLN A 105 -1.43 -2.33 -12.01
C GLN A 105 -1.44 -0.86 -11.58
N GLU A 106 -2.44 -0.09 -11.99
CA GLU A 106 -2.57 1.30 -11.57
C GLU A 106 -2.75 1.38 -10.05
N LEU A 107 -3.59 0.53 -9.50
CA LEU A 107 -3.80 0.49 -8.06
C LEU A 107 -2.56 -0.01 -7.34
N LEU A 108 -1.88 -1.03 -7.88
CA LEU A 108 -0.65 -1.54 -7.29
C LEU A 108 0.39 -0.44 -7.20
N SER A 109 0.58 0.33 -8.26
CA SER A 109 1.52 1.47 -8.26
C SER A 109 1.12 2.50 -7.20
N PHE A 110 -0.16 2.85 -7.14
CA PHE A 110 -0.66 3.78 -6.14
C PHE A 110 -0.41 3.27 -4.71
N LEU A 111 -0.70 2.01 -4.47
CA LEU A 111 -0.52 1.41 -3.14
C LEU A 111 0.95 1.39 -2.74
N LEU A 112 1.84 0.95 -3.63
CA LEU A 112 3.27 0.88 -3.34
C LEU A 112 3.88 2.27 -3.13
N ASP A 113 3.50 3.24 -3.96
CA ASP A 113 3.96 4.62 -3.78
C ASP A 113 3.44 5.19 -2.45
N GLY A 114 2.19 4.92 -2.13
CA GLY A 114 1.61 5.35 -0.88
C GLY A 114 2.30 4.75 0.34
N LEU A 115 2.59 3.47 0.30
CA LEU A 115 3.33 2.81 1.37
C LEU A 115 4.75 3.38 1.49
N HIS A 116 5.41 3.61 0.35
CA HIS A 116 6.75 4.18 0.34
C HIS A 116 6.79 5.55 1.02
N GLU A 117 5.87 6.44 0.66
CA GLU A 117 5.87 7.80 1.20
C GLU A 117 5.35 7.84 2.64
N ASP A 118 4.37 7.01 2.97
CA ASP A 118 3.82 6.95 4.34
C ASP A 118 4.80 6.34 5.34
N LEU A 119 5.76 5.57 4.87
CA LEU A 119 6.79 4.92 5.70
C LEU A 119 8.18 5.48 5.45
N ASN A 120 8.28 6.60 4.76
CA ASN A 120 9.57 7.20 4.45
C ASN A 120 10.27 7.64 5.74
N ARG A 121 11.46 7.11 5.94
CA ARG A 121 12.26 7.41 7.14
C ARG A 121 12.89 8.80 7.11
N VAL A 122 12.89 9.44 5.93
CA VAL A 122 13.35 10.82 5.79
C VAL A 122 12.15 11.74 6.01
N HIS A 123 12.12 12.42 7.16
CA HIS A 123 11.03 13.32 7.52
C HIS A 123 11.22 14.73 6.96
N ASP A 124 12.48 15.19 6.89
CA ASP A 124 12.83 16.50 6.36
C ASP A 124 13.65 16.32 5.08
N LYS A 125 12.92 16.12 3.97
CA LYS A 125 13.58 16.02 2.67
C LYS A 125 13.99 17.40 2.20
N PRO A 126 15.29 17.67 1.98
CA PRO A 126 15.68 18.91 1.33
C PRO A 126 15.14 18.89 -0.09
N TYR A 127 14.53 20.00 -0.48
CA TYR A 127 14.09 20.19 -1.85
C TYR A 127 15.33 20.42 -2.70
N VAL A 128 15.58 19.53 -3.65
CA VAL A 128 16.67 19.69 -4.61
C VAL A 128 16.03 19.96 -5.96
N GLU A 129 16.19 21.20 -6.41
CA GLU A 129 15.74 21.57 -7.73
C GLU A 129 16.72 21.00 -8.75
N LEU A 130 16.20 20.16 -9.65
CA LEU A 130 17.00 19.65 -10.74
C LEU A 130 17.23 20.78 -11.74
N LYS A 131 18.50 21.07 -12.01
CA LYS A 131 18.85 22.09 -13.00
C LYS A 131 18.52 21.56 -14.38
N ASP A 132 17.91 22.43 -15.17
CA ASP A 132 17.76 22.16 -16.60
C ASP A 132 19.13 22.01 -17.25
N SER A 133 19.21 21.16 -18.25
CA SER A 133 20.48 20.94 -18.96
C SER A 133 20.94 22.18 -19.74
N ASP A 134 20.04 23.11 -20.03
CA ASP A 134 20.34 24.35 -20.80
C ASP A 134 21.04 24.05 -22.12
N GLY A 135 20.73 22.92 -22.76
CA GLY A 135 21.40 22.49 -23.98
C GLY A 135 22.79 21.88 -23.79
N ARG A 136 23.23 21.71 -22.54
CA ARG A 136 24.52 21.04 -22.27
C ARG A 136 24.40 19.54 -22.52
N PRO A 137 25.51 18.89 -22.93
CA PRO A 137 25.51 17.45 -23.11
C PRO A 137 25.12 16.73 -21.79
N ASP A 138 24.38 15.62 -21.94
CA ASP A 138 23.88 14.87 -20.80
C ASP A 138 25.00 14.35 -19.88
N ASP A 139 26.13 13.98 -20.45
CA ASP A 139 27.28 13.52 -19.70
C ASP A 139 27.84 14.61 -18.78
N VAL A 140 27.83 15.86 -19.24
CA VAL A 140 28.26 16.99 -18.43
C VAL A 140 27.29 17.26 -17.28
N VAL A 141 25.99 17.19 -17.56
CA VAL A 141 24.95 17.38 -16.55
C VAL A 141 24.98 16.26 -15.51
N ALA A 142 25.25 15.04 -15.92
CA ALA A 142 25.29 13.89 -15.01
C ALA A 142 26.47 13.95 -14.02
N GLU A 143 27.51 14.71 -14.32
CA GLU A 143 28.65 14.88 -13.42
C GLU A 143 28.43 15.94 -12.34
N GLU A 144 27.40 16.78 -12.45
CA GLU A 144 27.05 17.77 -11.45
C GLU A 144 26.21 17.16 -10.31
#